data_d4c19afa5978a53aa417cd8dff399e09
#
_entry.id   d4c19afa5978a53aa417cd8dff399e09
#
_cell.length_a   1.000
_cell.length_b   1.000
_cell.length_c   1.000
_cell.angle_alpha   90.00
_cell.angle_beta   90.00
_cell.angle_gamma   90.00
#
_symmetry.space_group_name_H-M   'P 1'
#
loop_
_entity.id
_entity.type
_entity.pdbx_description
1 polymer ?
#
loop_
_entity_poly.entity_id
_entity_poly.type
_entity_poly.pdbx_seq_one_letter_code
_entity_poly.pdbx_strand_id
1 'polypeptide(L)'
;MGSQHRLLIIIVAIGVGIAVVIGLAGARGSSGNSVSSQANLCSSLSSLESATGDLTSLDPSTASKSDYQSAVSAVQSDWSQVKSAAKGASSATMSTLDSAWDSFESAVKAVPSDASASDAITSVQQSGQELVSTTKSTLSGFGCS
;
A
#
# COMPACT_ATOMS: atom_id res chain seq x y z
N MET A 1 21.39 -18.22 -5.49
CA MET A 1 20.18 -18.58 -6.26
C MET A 1 19.04 -19.17 -5.42
N GLY A 2 19.13 -19.22 -4.10
CA GLY A 2 18.08 -19.76 -3.22
C GLY A 2 17.10 -18.74 -2.62
N SER A 3 17.37 -17.44 -2.77
CA SER A 3 16.61 -16.38 -2.09
C SER A 3 15.29 -16.00 -2.77
N GLN A 4 15.23 -16.14 -4.07
CA GLN A 4 14.05 -15.68 -4.83
C GLN A 4 12.84 -16.61 -4.70
N HIS A 5 13.08 -17.92 -4.49
CA HIS A 5 11.99 -18.86 -4.33
C HIS A 5 11.29 -18.76 -2.96
N ARG A 6 11.99 -18.27 -1.94
CA ARG A 6 11.38 -18.09 -0.62
C ARG A 6 10.49 -16.84 -0.57
N LEU A 7 10.86 -15.80 -1.30
CA LEU A 7 10.06 -14.59 -1.41
C LEU A 7 8.74 -14.82 -2.16
N LEU A 8 8.76 -15.66 -3.19
CA LEU A 8 7.57 -16.01 -3.96
C LEU A 8 6.54 -16.79 -3.14
N ILE A 9 7.01 -17.67 -2.23
CA ILE A 9 6.12 -18.48 -1.40
C ILE A 9 5.40 -17.65 -0.33
N ILE A 10 6.07 -16.62 0.20
CA ILE A 10 5.48 -15.74 1.22
C ILE A 10 4.40 -14.84 0.61
N ILE A 11 4.62 -14.36 -0.61
CA ILE A 11 3.65 -13.53 -1.33
C ILE A 11 2.37 -14.31 -1.65
N VAL A 12 2.50 -15.58 -2.02
CA VAL A 12 1.34 -16.43 -2.31
C VAL A 12 0.53 -16.75 -1.04
N ALA A 13 1.19 -16.90 0.11
CA ALA A 13 0.49 -17.19 1.36
C ALA A 13 -0.31 -16.01 1.92
N ILE A 14 0.16 -14.79 1.70
CA ILE A 14 -0.55 -13.58 2.15
C ILE A 14 -1.71 -13.25 1.18
N GLY A 15 -1.53 -13.53 -0.10
CA GLY A 15 -2.56 -13.27 -1.10
C GLY A 15 -3.83 -14.13 -0.94
N VAL A 16 -3.69 -15.34 -0.42
CA VAL A 16 -4.83 -16.26 -0.27
C VAL A 16 -5.71 -15.89 0.94
N GLY A 17 -5.12 -15.31 1.99
CA GLY A 17 -5.87 -14.93 3.18
C GLY A 17 -6.80 -13.74 2.98
N ILE A 18 -6.44 -12.82 2.11
CA ILE A 18 -7.21 -11.59 1.86
C ILE A 18 -8.35 -11.86 0.86
N ALA A 19 -8.15 -12.77 -0.09
CA ALA A 19 -9.17 -13.09 -1.08
C ALA A 19 -10.44 -13.71 -0.49
N VAL A 20 -10.33 -14.42 0.63
CA VAL A 20 -11.47 -15.07 1.29
C VAL A 20 -12.37 -14.06 2.02
N VAL A 21 -11.81 -12.97 2.54
CA VAL A 21 -12.59 -11.94 3.24
C VAL A 21 -13.36 -11.06 2.24
N ILE A 22 -12.80 -10.81 1.07
CA ILE A 22 -13.43 -10.00 0.04
C ILE A 22 -14.61 -10.75 -0.63
N GLY A 23 -14.50 -12.07 -0.75
CA GLY A 23 -15.55 -12.89 -1.36
C GLY A 23 -16.86 -12.95 -0.56
N LEU A 24 -16.80 -12.79 0.75
CA LEU A 24 -17.99 -12.82 1.62
C LEU A 24 -18.72 -11.47 1.68
N ALA A 25 -18.01 -10.35 1.49
CA ALA A 25 -18.63 -9.04 1.45
C ALA A 25 -19.30 -8.74 0.10
N GLY A 26 -18.87 -9.37 -0.98
CA GLY A 26 -19.41 -9.18 -2.33
C GLY A 26 -20.77 -9.85 -2.58
N ALA A 27 -21.17 -10.81 -1.73
CA ALA A 27 -22.38 -11.60 -1.94
C ALA A 27 -23.69 -10.88 -1.54
N ARG A 28 -23.61 -9.71 -0.92
CA ARG A 28 -24.78 -8.99 -0.39
C ARG A 28 -25.19 -7.75 -1.17
N GLY A 29 -24.46 -7.38 -2.21
CA GLY A 29 -24.70 -6.14 -2.92
C GLY A 29 -25.06 -6.30 -4.37
N SER A 30 -26.27 -6.80 -4.67
CA SER A 30 -26.73 -6.90 -6.04
C SER A 30 -27.31 -5.61 -6.61
N SER A 31 -27.31 -4.49 -5.87
CA SER A 31 -28.01 -3.28 -6.29
C SER A 31 -27.13 -2.05 -6.48
N GLY A 32 -25.91 -2.22 -6.98
CA GLY A 32 -25.10 -1.04 -7.29
C GLY A 32 -23.63 -1.36 -7.41
N ASN A 33 -23.17 -1.65 -8.62
CA ASN A 33 -21.76 -1.84 -8.93
C ASN A 33 -20.90 -0.62 -8.51
N SER A 34 -21.47 0.59 -8.56
CA SER A 34 -20.76 1.82 -8.18
C SER A 34 -20.51 1.92 -6.66
N VAL A 35 -21.47 1.50 -5.83
CA VAL A 35 -21.32 1.53 -4.36
C VAL A 35 -20.30 0.49 -3.90
N SER A 36 -20.34 -0.71 -4.47
CA SER A 36 -19.37 -1.77 -4.16
C SER A 36 -17.95 -1.37 -4.59
N SER A 37 -17.79 -0.75 -5.76
CA SER A 37 -16.49 -0.29 -6.25
C SER A 37 -15.93 0.82 -5.36
N GLN A 38 -16.77 1.76 -4.92
CA GLN A 38 -16.36 2.82 -4.01
C GLN A 38 -15.98 2.27 -2.64
N ALA A 39 -16.76 1.35 -2.09
CA ALA A 39 -16.44 0.70 -0.81
C ALA A 39 -15.11 -0.07 -0.87
N ASN A 40 -14.86 -0.77 -1.97
CA ASN A 40 -13.60 -1.48 -2.19
C ASN A 40 -12.42 -0.50 -2.30
N LEU A 41 -12.61 0.60 -3.00
CA LEU A 41 -11.59 1.64 -3.11
C LEU A 41 -11.29 2.28 -1.74
N CYS A 42 -12.31 2.61 -0.97
CA CYS A 42 -12.16 3.15 0.38
C CYS A 42 -11.39 2.17 1.30
N SER A 43 -11.75 0.89 1.27
CA SER A 43 -11.02 -0.15 2.02
C SER A 43 -9.57 -0.26 1.59
N SER A 44 -9.31 -0.27 0.30
CA SER A 44 -7.94 -0.37 -0.24
C SER A 44 -7.10 0.85 0.12
N LEU A 45 -7.68 2.04 0.06
CA LEU A 45 -7.00 3.28 0.47
C LEU A 45 -6.71 3.29 1.97
N SER A 46 -7.64 2.84 2.81
CA SER A 46 -7.41 2.71 4.25
C SER A 46 -6.29 1.71 4.56
N SER A 47 -6.24 0.59 3.85
CA SER A 47 -5.17 -0.38 4.00
C SER A 47 -3.82 0.21 3.60
N LEU A 48 -3.78 0.94 2.49
CA LEU A 48 -2.57 1.63 2.03
C LEU A 48 -2.10 2.67 3.05
N GLU A 49 -3.03 3.45 3.60
CA GLU A 49 -2.72 4.42 4.66
C GLU A 49 -2.09 3.74 5.88
N SER A 50 -2.72 2.66 6.35
CA SER A 50 -2.23 1.91 7.50
C SER A 50 -0.85 1.30 7.24
N ALA A 51 -0.65 0.65 6.11
CA ALA A 51 0.62 0.02 5.77
C ALA A 51 1.74 1.06 5.62
N THR A 52 1.44 2.20 5.01
CA THR A 52 2.40 3.28 4.87
C THR A 52 2.69 3.95 6.22
N GLY A 53 1.67 4.09 7.06
CA GLY A 53 1.81 4.57 8.43
C GLY A 53 2.71 3.67 9.27
N ASP A 54 2.53 2.36 9.16
CA ASP A 54 3.39 1.38 9.83
C ASP A 54 4.84 1.50 9.38
N LEU A 55 5.07 1.66 8.07
CA LEU A 55 6.41 1.86 7.52
C LEU A 55 7.07 3.14 8.07
N THR A 56 6.33 4.24 8.09
CA THR A 56 6.86 5.53 8.57
C THR A 56 7.02 5.59 10.09
N SER A 57 6.37 4.67 10.80
CA SER A 57 6.48 4.53 12.26
C SER A 57 7.61 3.61 12.69
N LEU A 58 8.28 2.94 11.76
CA LEU A 58 9.44 2.12 12.09
C LEU A 58 10.53 2.99 12.71
N ASP A 59 11.04 2.54 13.85
CA ASP A 59 12.14 3.21 14.52
C ASP A 59 13.46 2.84 13.84
N PRO A 60 14.17 3.81 13.23
CA PRO A 60 15.43 3.53 12.55
C PRO A 60 16.50 2.91 13.43
N SER A 61 16.41 3.10 14.75
CA SER A 61 17.40 2.58 15.69
C SER A 61 17.15 1.14 16.12
N THR A 62 15.92 0.65 16.01
CA THR A 62 15.53 -0.68 16.52
C THR A 62 14.99 -1.62 15.45
N ALA A 63 14.46 -1.10 14.36
CA ALA A 63 13.92 -1.91 13.29
C ALA A 63 15.01 -2.67 12.55
N SER A 64 14.71 -3.90 12.16
CA SER A 64 15.60 -4.73 11.35
C SER A 64 15.39 -4.46 9.86
N LYS A 65 16.33 -4.89 9.05
CA LYS A 65 16.19 -4.85 7.59
C LYS A 65 15.00 -5.67 7.10
N SER A 66 14.70 -6.76 7.79
CA SER A 66 13.53 -7.61 7.53
C SER A 66 12.22 -6.85 7.80
N ASP A 67 12.16 -6.09 8.88
CA ASP A 67 10.98 -5.26 9.21
C ASP A 67 10.73 -4.22 8.11
N TYR A 68 11.78 -3.54 7.69
CA TYR A 68 11.70 -2.58 6.59
C TYR A 68 11.20 -3.23 5.29
N GLN A 69 11.79 -4.37 4.90
CA GLN A 69 11.40 -5.06 3.68
C GLN A 69 9.96 -5.56 3.72
N SER A 70 9.51 -6.06 4.86
CA SER A 70 8.13 -6.50 5.07
C SER A 70 7.16 -5.33 4.97
N ALA A 71 7.49 -4.20 5.57
CA ALA A 71 6.66 -2.99 5.53
C ALA A 71 6.55 -2.43 4.11
N VAL A 72 7.66 -2.35 3.38
CA VAL A 72 7.65 -1.92 1.96
C VAL A 72 6.80 -2.86 1.10
N SER A 73 6.94 -4.16 1.29
CA SER A 73 6.16 -5.16 0.55
C SER A 73 4.66 -5.03 0.81
N ALA A 74 4.27 -4.75 2.05
CA ALA A 74 2.87 -4.51 2.41
C ALA A 74 2.32 -3.27 1.70
N VAL A 75 3.06 -2.18 1.68
CA VAL A 75 2.68 -0.93 0.99
C VAL A 75 2.51 -1.18 -0.52
N GLN A 76 3.44 -1.91 -1.13
CA GLN A 76 3.36 -2.26 -2.56
C GLN A 76 2.15 -3.13 -2.90
N SER A 77 1.84 -4.10 -2.05
CA SER A 77 0.68 -4.96 -2.20
C SER A 77 -0.63 -4.16 -2.11
N ASP A 78 -0.73 -3.30 -1.11
CA ASP A 78 -1.92 -2.45 -0.92
C ASP A 78 -2.09 -1.44 -2.06
N TRP A 79 -0.99 -0.90 -2.58
CA TRP A 79 -1.03 -0.05 -3.76
C TRP A 79 -1.61 -0.77 -4.98
N SER A 80 -1.22 -2.01 -5.20
CA SER A 80 -1.78 -2.83 -6.28
C SER A 80 -3.28 -3.02 -6.15
N GLN A 81 -3.77 -3.20 -4.92
CA GLN A 81 -5.20 -3.28 -4.64
C GLN A 81 -5.92 -1.96 -4.91
N VAL A 82 -5.32 -0.84 -4.51
CA VAL A 82 -5.85 0.49 -4.81
C VAL A 82 -5.98 0.69 -6.32
N LYS A 83 -4.96 0.36 -7.09
CA LYS A 83 -5.00 0.48 -8.56
C LYS A 83 -6.11 -0.37 -9.18
N SER A 84 -6.30 -1.58 -8.69
CA SER A 84 -7.38 -2.46 -9.15
C SER A 84 -8.75 -1.92 -8.79
N ALA A 85 -8.92 -1.43 -7.57
CA ALA A 85 -10.18 -0.85 -7.10
C ALA A 85 -10.50 0.49 -7.77
N ALA A 86 -9.47 1.23 -8.18
CA ALA A 86 -9.62 2.58 -8.76
C ALA A 86 -9.97 2.58 -10.25
N LYS A 87 -10.11 1.44 -10.89
CA LYS A 87 -10.34 1.37 -12.35
C LYS A 87 -11.58 2.12 -12.84
N GLY A 88 -12.55 2.36 -11.98
CA GLY A 88 -13.74 3.16 -12.31
C GLY A 88 -13.76 4.54 -11.66
N ALA A 89 -12.70 4.94 -10.96
CA ALA A 89 -12.66 6.18 -10.22
C ALA A 89 -12.21 7.37 -11.09
N SER A 90 -12.44 8.58 -10.57
CA SER A 90 -11.98 9.81 -11.20
C SER A 90 -10.46 9.84 -11.34
N SER A 91 -9.97 9.99 -12.56
CA SER A 91 -8.54 10.04 -12.84
C SER A 91 -7.86 11.28 -12.23
N ALA A 92 -8.58 12.38 -12.07
CA ALA A 92 -8.02 13.60 -11.47
C ALA A 92 -7.65 13.40 -10.00
N THR A 93 -8.51 12.72 -9.22
CA THR A 93 -8.25 12.42 -7.81
C THR A 93 -7.12 11.39 -7.66
N MET A 94 -7.09 10.40 -8.53
CA MET A 94 -6.04 9.37 -8.53
C MET A 94 -4.70 9.90 -9.01
N SER A 95 -4.67 10.91 -9.85
CA SER A 95 -3.43 11.48 -10.40
C SER A 95 -2.48 12.00 -9.31
N THR A 96 -3.02 12.68 -8.31
CA THR A 96 -2.22 13.18 -7.17
C THR A 96 -1.64 12.02 -6.36
N LEU A 97 -2.44 10.98 -6.13
CA LEU A 97 -2.00 9.78 -5.43
C LEU A 97 -0.95 9.00 -6.23
N ASP A 98 -1.12 8.89 -7.54
CA ASP A 98 -0.12 8.26 -8.42
C ASP A 98 1.22 9.00 -8.35
N SER A 99 1.20 10.33 -8.34
CA SER A 99 2.42 11.14 -8.21
C SER A 99 3.12 10.92 -6.87
N ALA A 100 2.37 10.86 -5.78
CA ALA A 100 2.92 10.56 -4.45
C ALA A 100 3.48 9.14 -4.39
N TRP A 101 2.82 8.19 -5.03
CA TRP A 101 3.32 6.82 -5.16
C TRP A 101 4.63 6.76 -5.94
N ASP A 102 4.72 7.44 -7.07
CA ASP A 102 5.93 7.47 -7.89
C ASP A 102 7.13 8.04 -7.09
N SER A 103 6.90 9.07 -6.29
CA SER A 103 7.92 9.63 -5.39
C SER A 103 8.35 8.62 -4.34
N PHE A 104 7.41 7.92 -3.72
CA PHE A 104 7.68 6.87 -2.74
C PHE A 104 8.45 5.71 -3.37
N GLU A 105 7.99 5.21 -4.50
CA GLU A 105 8.65 4.10 -5.22
C GLU A 105 10.08 4.47 -5.62
N SER A 106 10.29 5.70 -6.09
CA SER A 106 11.62 6.21 -6.43
C SER A 106 12.54 6.24 -5.21
N ALA A 107 12.03 6.68 -4.05
CA ALA A 107 12.78 6.68 -2.81
C ALA A 107 13.15 5.26 -2.37
N VAL A 108 12.24 4.31 -2.49
CA VAL A 108 12.48 2.89 -2.18
C VAL A 108 13.55 2.31 -3.12
N LYS A 109 13.46 2.58 -4.41
CA LYS A 109 14.42 2.11 -5.41
C LYS A 109 15.81 2.73 -5.26
N ALA A 110 15.87 3.95 -4.73
CA ALA A 110 17.13 4.65 -4.48
C ALA A 110 17.89 4.10 -3.26
N VAL A 111 17.26 3.32 -2.41
CA VAL A 111 17.90 2.67 -1.26
C VAL A 111 18.86 1.58 -1.77
N PRO A 112 20.17 1.68 -1.49
CA PRO A 112 21.11 0.63 -1.87
C PRO A 112 20.78 -0.71 -1.18
N SER A 113 21.06 -1.80 -1.86
CA SER A 113 20.81 -3.15 -1.32
C SER A 113 21.66 -3.47 -0.08
N ASP A 114 22.79 -2.79 0.08
CA ASP A 114 23.70 -2.90 1.22
C ASP A 114 23.45 -1.85 2.32
N ALA A 115 22.46 -0.98 2.14
CA ALA A 115 22.10 0.02 3.15
C ALA A 115 21.67 -0.64 4.46
N SER A 116 21.96 0.02 5.58
CA SER A 116 21.45 -0.38 6.88
C SER A 116 19.93 -0.16 6.95
N ALA A 117 19.25 -0.85 7.88
CA ALA A 117 17.83 -0.61 8.13
C ALA A 117 17.56 0.86 8.48
N SER A 118 18.41 1.45 9.30
CA SER A 118 18.32 2.87 9.69
C SER A 118 18.35 3.79 8.48
N ASP A 119 19.31 3.61 7.58
CA ASP A 119 19.46 4.45 6.39
C ASP A 119 18.28 4.26 5.43
N ALA A 120 17.85 3.02 5.24
CA ALA A 120 16.71 2.70 4.39
C ALA A 120 15.42 3.35 4.89
N ILE A 121 15.12 3.20 6.18
CA ILE A 121 13.92 3.79 6.80
C ILE A 121 13.96 5.31 6.71
N THR A 122 15.08 5.94 7.06
CA THR A 122 15.25 7.39 7.00
C THR A 122 15.04 7.91 5.58
N SER A 123 15.56 7.21 4.59
CA SER A 123 15.47 7.61 3.18
C SER A 123 14.02 7.62 2.65
N VAL A 124 13.17 6.74 3.14
CA VAL A 124 11.79 6.61 2.64
C VAL A 124 10.76 7.29 3.55
N GLN A 125 11.14 7.73 4.75
CA GLN A 125 10.20 8.31 5.71
C GLN A 125 9.47 9.53 5.16
N GLN A 126 10.19 10.46 4.56
CA GLN A 126 9.58 11.67 4.01
C GLN A 126 8.56 11.35 2.92
N SER A 127 8.95 10.54 1.93
CA SER A 127 8.06 10.13 0.84
C SER A 127 6.88 9.30 1.35
N GLY A 128 7.11 8.49 2.38
CA GLY A 128 6.05 7.74 3.04
C GLY A 128 5.04 8.65 3.73
N GLN A 129 5.49 9.68 4.43
CA GLN A 129 4.60 10.67 5.06
C GLN A 129 3.78 11.44 4.01
N GLU A 130 4.40 11.81 2.90
CA GLU A 130 3.68 12.43 1.78
C GLU A 130 2.62 11.49 1.21
N LEU A 131 2.94 10.22 1.06
CA LEU A 131 2.00 9.21 0.59
C LEU A 131 0.83 9.03 1.56
N VAL A 132 1.08 9.00 2.87
CA VAL A 132 0.03 8.95 3.90
C VAL A 132 -0.89 10.16 3.80
N SER A 133 -0.33 11.37 3.74
CA SER A 133 -1.08 12.61 3.64
C SER A 133 -1.93 12.66 2.38
N THR A 134 -1.36 12.26 1.24
CA THR A 134 -2.06 12.21 -0.04
C THR A 134 -3.16 11.15 -0.03
N THR A 135 -2.91 9.99 0.58
CA THR A 135 -3.93 8.93 0.73
C THR A 135 -5.09 9.42 1.57
N LYS A 136 -4.84 10.12 2.67
CA LYS A 136 -5.90 10.74 3.50
C LYS A 136 -6.72 11.76 2.71
N SER A 137 -6.05 12.61 1.94
CA SER A 137 -6.74 13.59 1.09
C SER A 137 -7.59 12.89 0.02
N THR A 138 -7.09 11.81 -0.55
CA THR A 138 -7.80 11.00 -1.53
C THR A 138 -9.04 10.34 -0.91
N LEU A 139 -8.90 9.78 0.29
CA LEU A 139 -10.03 9.22 1.05
C LEU A 139 -11.13 10.26 1.25
N SER A 140 -10.76 11.45 1.67
CA SER A 140 -11.71 12.57 1.83
C SER A 140 -12.35 12.97 0.51
N GLY A 141 -11.57 13.01 -0.56
CA GLY A 141 -12.05 13.35 -1.91
C GLY A 141 -13.07 12.36 -2.47
N PHE A 142 -12.98 11.09 -2.09
CA PHE A 142 -13.97 10.07 -2.46
C PHE A 142 -15.12 9.93 -1.45
N GLY A 143 -15.14 10.72 -0.39
CA GLY A 143 -16.17 10.63 0.63
C GLY A 143 -16.05 9.36 1.49
N CYS A 144 -14.87 8.81 1.60
CA CYS A 144 -14.59 7.70 2.50
C CYS A 144 -14.56 8.20 3.94
N SER A 145 -15.41 7.66 4.77
CA SER A 145 -15.52 8.04 6.19
C SER A 145 -15.33 6.83 7.10
#